data_e53ebb93f71e1c61aa8addbb5bfd2d83
#
_entry.id   e53ebb93f71e1c61aa8addbb5bfd2d83
#
_cell.length_a   1.000
_cell.length_b   1.000
_cell.length_c   1.000
_cell.angle_alpha   90.00
_cell.angle_beta   90.00
_cell.angle_gamma   90.00
#
_symmetry.space_group_name_H-M   'P 1'
#
loop_
_entity.id
_entity.type
_entity.pdbx_description
1 polymer ?
#
loop_
_entity_poly.entity_id
_entity_poly.type
_entity_poly.pdbx_seq_one_letter_code
_entity_poly.pdbx_strand_id
1 'polypeptide(L)'
;MKAALVSALLLSLFLPASAQVKRVERKSLIDRDPDVVHLAEHVQKPIELRVLKEAPVFSDKNGKNRLGALKADQTVVLEAMTEKAYKVRGEGTRHGISGWVGPHAFASKDPDFVENLGKLHKRQLEVQELIDNKELAIGMTPEEVSKSRGSPTKTRVKQTERGQSGRWEYVDYEQVTHYNYVRDPISGQVFRQVSHVTQVEKGKTVVEFQGGVVTSLEESAQDTSSPVKIIVPPLVFVW
;
A
#
# COMPACT_ATOMS: atom_id res chain seq x y z
N MET A 1 -43.14 63.73 -6.73
CA MET A 1 -42.43 63.12 -5.61
C MET A 1 -42.91 61.69 -5.49
N LYS A 2 -42.19 60.72 -6.05
CA LYS A 2 -42.48 59.28 -5.92
C LYS A 2 -41.17 58.56 -5.63
N ALA A 3 -41.00 58.09 -4.41
CA ALA A 3 -39.88 57.26 -4.01
C ALA A 3 -40.06 55.81 -4.47
N ALA A 4 -39.11 55.30 -5.21
CA ALA A 4 -39.07 53.91 -5.61
C ALA A 4 -38.16 53.12 -4.66
N LEU A 5 -38.78 52.22 -3.91
CA LEU A 5 -38.10 51.21 -3.07
C LEU A 5 -37.58 50.09 -3.99
N VAL A 6 -36.26 49.96 -4.05
CA VAL A 6 -35.59 48.82 -4.68
C VAL A 6 -35.35 47.76 -3.62
N SER A 7 -36.12 46.67 -3.67
CA SER A 7 -35.98 45.50 -2.80
C SER A 7 -34.95 44.56 -3.40
N ALA A 8 -33.75 44.47 -2.84
CA ALA A 8 -32.72 43.55 -3.26
C ALA A 8 -32.99 42.17 -2.64
N LEU A 9 -33.42 41.23 -3.51
CA LEU A 9 -33.64 39.81 -3.18
C LEU A 9 -32.29 39.08 -3.18
N LEU A 10 -31.73 38.83 -2.00
CA LEU A 10 -30.57 37.98 -1.83
C LEU A 10 -30.95 36.51 -1.98
N LEU A 11 -30.72 35.97 -3.18
CA LEU A 11 -30.88 34.56 -3.48
C LEU A 11 -29.62 33.81 -2.98
N SER A 12 -29.70 33.23 -1.79
CA SER A 12 -28.65 32.36 -1.25
C SER A 12 -28.65 31.03 -2.01
N LEU A 13 -27.66 30.82 -2.88
CA LEU A 13 -27.36 29.54 -3.53
C LEU A 13 -26.86 28.54 -2.47
N PHE A 14 -27.76 27.70 -1.98
CA PHE A 14 -27.36 26.47 -1.27
C PHE A 14 -26.82 25.47 -2.30
N LEU A 15 -25.50 25.38 -2.42
CA LEU A 15 -24.83 24.27 -3.10
C LEU A 15 -24.93 23.04 -2.19
N PRO A 16 -25.53 21.93 -2.61
CA PRO A 16 -25.46 20.70 -1.86
C PRO A 16 -24.02 20.20 -1.89
N ALA A 17 -23.37 20.18 -0.72
CA ALA A 17 -22.11 19.50 -0.54
C ALA A 17 -22.36 18.00 -0.76
N SER A 18 -22.07 17.50 -1.95
CA SER A 18 -22.04 16.07 -2.24
C SER A 18 -20.92 15.46 -1.43
N ALA A 19 -21.23 14.95 -0.25
CA ALA A 19 -20.32 14.12 0.52
C ALA A 19 -20.09 12.86 -0.31
N GLN A 20 -18.98 12.81 -1.05
CA GLN A 20 -18.48 11.59 -1.66
C GLN A 20 -18.09 10.64 -0.51
N VAL A 21 -19.01 9.78 -0.15
CA VAL A 21 -18.71 8.63 0.71
C VAL A 21 -17.71 7.76 -0.04
N LYS A 22 -16.43 7.86 0.30
CA LYS A 22 -15.39 6.99 -0.20
C LYS A 22 -15.76 5.59 0.26
N ARG A 23 -16.39 4.81 -0.63
CA ARG A 23 -16.75 3.42 -0.39
C ARG A 23 -15.44 2.68 -0.16
N VAL A 24 -15.14 2.35 1.08
CA VAL A 24 -14.06 1.42 1.41
C VAL A 24 -14.50 0.09 0.84
N GLU A 25 -13.93 -0.32 -0.28
CA GLU A 25 -14.14 -1.65 -0.83
C GLU A 25 -13.64 -2.64 0.22
N ARG A 26 -14.58 -3.33 0.87
CA ARG A 26 -14.24 -4.43 1.75
C ARG A 26 -13.68 -5.53 0.87
N LYS A 27 -12.36 -5.72 0.91
CA LYS A 27 -11.69 -6.85 0.25
C LYS A 27 -12.42 -8.14 0.67
N SER A 28 -12.87 -8.90 -0.30
CA SER A 28 -13.46 -10.23 -0.08
C SER A 28 -12.46 -11.12 0.66
N LEU A 29 -12.93 -12.13 1.39
CA LEU A 29 -12.04 -13.12 2.02
C LEU A 29 -11.14 -13.83 0.99
N ILE A 30 -11.60 -13.95 -0.26
CA ILE A 30 -10.83 -14.49 -1.39
C ILE A 30 -9.69 -13.54 -1.79
N ASP A 31 -9.85 -12.24 -1.57
CA ASP A 31 -8.82 -11.23 -1.87
C ASP A 31 -7.75 -11.12 -0.78
N ARG A 32 -7.85 -11.90 0.28
CA ARG A 32 -6.87 -11.96 1.39
C ARG A 32 -5.92 -13.15 1.30
N ASP A 33 -5.99 -13.91 0.22
CA ASP A 33 -5.08 -15.04 0.01
C ASP A 33 -3.63 -14.51 -0.17
N PRO A 34 -2.68 -14.90 0.69
CA PRO A 34 -1.31 -14.36 0.67
C PRO A 34 -0.56 -14.68 -0.62
N ASP A 35 -0.95 -15.75 -1.32
CA ASP A 35 -0.30 -16.13 -2.59
C ASP A 35 -0.81 -15.31 -3.79
N VAL A 36 -1.85 -14.50 -3.61
CA VAL A 36 -2.48 -13.73 -4.69
C VAL A 36 -1.98 -12.29 -4.68
N VAL A 37 -1.34 -11.88 -5.76
CA VAL A 37 -0.95 -10.50 -5.99
C VAL A 37 -1.99 -9.79 -6.85
N HIS A 38 -2.61 -8.75 -6.29
CA HIS A 38 -3.57 -7.89 -7.00
C HIS A 38 -2.85 -6.78 -7.75
N LEU A 39 -2.90 -6.79 -9.07
CA LEU A 39 -2.11 -5.89 -9.91
C LEU A 39 -2.63 -4.44 -9.91
N ALA A 40 -3.91 -4.22 -9.70
CA ALA A 40 -4.48 -2.88 -9.65
C ALA A 40 -3.84 -1.94 -8.61
N GLU A 41 -3.23 -2.51 -7.56
CA GLU A 41 -2.52 -1.74 -6.52
C GLU A 41 -1.08 -1.42 -6.89
N HIS A 42 -0.52 -2.07 -7.91
CA HIS A 42 0.92 -2.06 -8.23
C HIS A 42 1.25 -1.51 -9.61
N VAL A 43 0.26 -1.40 -10.49
CA VAL A 43 0.47 -0.91 -11.87
C VAL A 43 -0.44 0.28 -12.15
N GLN A 44 0.12 1.31 -12.78
CA GLN A 44 -0.63 2.52 -13.13
C GLN A 44 -1.57 2.33 -14.32
N LYS A 45 -1.26 1.38 -15.20
CA LYS A 45 -2.06 1.04 -16.38
C LYS A 45 -2.46 -0.43 -16.33
N PRO A 46 -3.68 -0.78 -16.75
CA PRO A 46 -4.12 -2.17 -16.85
C PRO A 46 -3.17 -2.98 -17.73
N ILE A 47 -2.80 -4.15 -17.29
CA ILE A 47 -2.03 -5.10 -18.09
C ILE A 47 -2.99 -5.86 -19.00
N GLU A 48 -2.80 -5.73 -20.31
CA GLU A 48 -3.59 -6.39 -21.32
C GLU A 48 -2.87 -7.61 -21.89
N LEU A 49 -3.57 -8.72 -21.96
CA LEU A 49 -3.07 -9.98 -22.53
C LEU A 49 -3.93 -10.40 -23.70
N ARG A 50 -3.32 -10.97 -24.75
CA ARG A 50 -4.05 -11.58 -25.86
C ARG A 50 -4.25 -13.06 -25.58
N VAL A 51 -5.48 -13.54 -25.74
CA VAL A 51 -5.85 -14.94 -25.60
C VAL A 51 -5.47 -15.67 -26.88
N LEU A 52 -4.57 -16.66 -26.82
CA LEU A 52 -4.09 -17.42 -27.98
C LEU A 52 -5.13 -18.40 -28.50
N LYS A 53 -5.84 -19.04 -27.59
CA LYS A 53 -6.84 -20.08 -27.88
C LYS A 53 -7.94 -20.05 -26.83
N GLU A 54 -9.09 -20.57 -27.14
CA GLU A 54 -10.16 -20.75 -26.19
C GLU A 54 -9.64 -21.40 -24.90
N ALA A 55 -9.88 -20.76 -23.75
CA ALA A 55 -9.33 -21.17 -22.48
C ALA A 55 -10.40 -21.25 -21.40
N PRO A 56 -10.45 -22.31 -20.59
CA PRO A 56 -11.39 -22.43 -19.49
C PRO A 56 -11.09 -21.41 -18.41
N VAL A 57 -12.16 -20.82 -17.87
CA VAL A 57 -12.11 -19.86 -16.75
C VAL A 57 -12.68 -20.52 -15.52
N PHE A 58 -11.99 -20.39 -14.40
CA PHE A 58 -12.36 -20.98 -13.13
C PHE A 58 -12.64 -19.90 -12.07
N SER A 59 -13.50 -20.21 -11.09
CA SER A 59 -13.79 -19.31 -9.98
C SER A 59 -12.66 -19.22 -8.97
N ASP A 60 -11.82 -20.21 -8.90
CA ASP A 60 -10.71 -20.34 -7.95
C ASP A 60 -9.35 -20.59 -8.64
N LYS A 61 -8.27 -20.21 -7.96
CA LYS A 61 -6.89 -20.36 -8.46
C LYS A 61 -6.44 -21.79 -8.70
N ASN A 62 -7.16 -22.78 -8.12
CA ASN A 62 -6.83 -24.19 -8.23
C ASN A 62 -7.58 -24.91 -9.36
N GLY A 63 -8.44 -24.19 -10.10
CA GLY A 63 -9.15 -24.73 -11.25
C GLY A 63 -10.27 -25.71 -10.92
N LYS A 64 -10.89 -25.64 -9.73
CA LYS A 64 -11.92 -26.60 -9.31
C LYS A 64 -13.29 -26.35 -9.93
N ASN A 65 -13.72 -25.08 -10.01
CA ASN A 65 -15.06 -24.73 -10.47
C ASN A 65 -15.00 -23.93 -11.77
N ARG A 66 -15.38 -24.53 -12.88
CA ARG A 66 -15.40 -23.89 -14.19
C ARG A 66 -16.58 -22.92 -14.29
N LEU A 67 -16.30 -21.66 -14.63
CA LEU A 67 -17.28 -20.61 -14.88
C LEU A 67 -17.70 -20.51 -16.34
N GLY A 68 -16.76 -20.79 -17.25
CA GLY A 68 -16.97 -20.65 -18.67
C GLY A 68 -15.67 -20.81 -19.45
N ALA A 69 -15.57 -20.13 -20.57
CA ALA A 69 -14.36 -20.06 -21.37
C ALA A 69 -14.19 -18.67 -21.99
N LEU A 70 -12.94 -18.23 -22.13
CA LEU A 70 -12.56 -17.07 -22.91
C LEU A 70 -12.53 -17.45 -24.39
N LYS A 71 -12.97 -16.52 -25.26
CA LYS A 71 -12.82 -16.67 -26.70
C LYS A 71 -11.36 -16.49 -27.12
N ALA A 72 -10.95 -17.17 -28.17
CA ALA A 72 -9.63 -16.94 -28.78
C ALA A 72 -9.54 -15.52 -29.37
N ASP A 73 -8.34 -15.04 -29.54
CA ASP A 73 -7.97 -13.77 -30.20
C ASP A 73 -8.55 -12.49 -29.58
N GLN A 74 -9.09 -12.56 -28.35
CA GLN A 74 -9.53 -11.36 -27.61
C GLN A 74 -8.41 -10.81 -26.72
N THR A 75 -8.53 -9.53 -26.38
CA THR A 75 -7.74 -8.88 -25.34
C THR A 75 -8.48 -8.97 -24.02
N VAL A 76 -7.76 -9.34 -22.95
CA VAL A 76 -8.28 -9.44 -21.59
C VAL A 76 -7.41 -8.62 -20.67
N VAL A 77 -7.99 -8.13 -19.56
CA VAL A 77 -7.28 -7.38 -18.53
C VAL A 77 -6.85 -8.32 -17.42
N LEU A 78 -5.58 -8.30 -17.06
CA LEU A 78 -5.03 -9.04 -15.93
C LEU A 78 -5.30 -8.29 -14.62
N GLU A 79 -6.10 -8.88 -13.73
CA GLU A 79 -6.51 -8.29 -12.45
C GLU A 79 -5.62 -8.74 -11.28
N ALA A 80 -5.29 -10.02 -11.24
CA ALA A 80 -4.47 -10.61 -10.20
C ALA A 80 -3.70 -11.82 -10.73
N MET A 81 -2.68 -12.22 -10.01
CA MET A 81 -1.86 -13.36 -10.40
C MET A 81 -1.40 -14.18 -9.19
N THR A 82 -1.13 -15.44 -9.46
CA THR A 82 -0.33 -16.34 -8.64
C THR A 82 0.80 -16.89 -9.49
N GLU A 83 1.67 -17.69 -8.91
CA GLU A 83 2.71 -18.39 -9.67
C GLU A 83 2.14 -19.27 -10.82
N LYS A 84 0.94 -19.85 -10.63
CA LYS A 84 0.37 -20.89 -11.52
C LYS A 84 -0.89 -20.47 -12.28
N ALA A 85 -1.52 -19.34 -11.91
CA ALA A 85 -2.79 -18.93 -12.49
C ALA A 85 -2.90 -17.41 -12.54
N TYR A 86 -3.55 -16.89 -13.58
CA TYR A 86 -3.84 -15.48 -13.80
C TYR A 86 -5.34 -15.23 -13.67
N LYS A 87 -5.74 -14.25 -12.85
CA LYS A 87 -7.11 -13.78 -12.80
C LYS A 87 -7.29 -12.69 -13.84
N VAL A 88 -8.15 -12.94 -14.79
CA VAL A 88 -8.37 -12.06 -15.93
C VAL A 88 -9.84 -11.68 -16.06
N ARG A 89 -10.08 -10.51 -16.65
CA ARG A 89 -11.40 -10.06 -17.06
C ARG A 89 -11.46 -9.91 -18.58
N GLY A 90 -12.45 -10.52 -19.21
CA GLY A 90 -12.65 -10.48 -20.65
C GLY A 90 -14.07 -10.85 -21.06
N GLU A 91 -14.27 -11.10 -22.35
CA GLU A 91 -15.53 -11.59 -22.87
C GLU A 91 -15.56 -13.12 -22.84
N GLY A 92 -16.54 -13.67 -22.15
CA GLY A 92 -16.82 -15.09 -22.17
C GLY A 92 -17.67 -15.45 -23.39
N THR A 93 -18.06 -16.73 -23.49
CA THR A 93 -18.88 -17.26 -24.58
C THR A 93 -20.28 -16.63 -24.63
N ARG A 94 -20.82 -16.18 -23.50
CA ARG A 94 -22.18 -15.61 -23.39
C ARG A 94 -22.20 -14.16 -22.86
N HIS A 95 -21.34 -13.84 -21.89
CA HIS A 95 -21.27 -12.51 -21.24
C HIS A 95 -19.83 -12.21 -20.83
N GLY A 96 -19.56 -11.01 -20.29
CA GLY A 96 -18.31 -10.69 -19.64
C GLY A 96 -18.03 -11.67 -18.51
N ILE A 97 -16.78 -12.15 -18.42
CA ILE A 97 -16.35 -13.14 -17.45
C ILE A 97 -15.06 -12.66 -16.76
N SER A 98 -15.00 -12.86 -15.46
CA SER A 98 -13.76 -12.69 -14.69
C SER A 98 -13.49 -13.95 -13.90
N GLY A 99 -12.25 -14.42 -13.93
CA GLY A 99 -11.85 -15.61 -13.21
C GLY A 99 -10.41 -16.03 -13.53
N TRP A 100 -10.05 -17.19 -13.02
CA TRP A 100 -8.70 -17.74 -13.08
C TRP A 100 -8.48 -18.59 -14.33
N VAL A 101 -7.34 -18.38 -14.99
CA VAL A 101 -6.94 -19.07 -16.23
C VAL A 101 -5.45 -19.40 -16.15
N GLY A 102 -5.05 -20.53 -16.74
CA GLY A 102 -3.64 -20.91 -16.81
C GLY A 102 -2.82 -19.94 -17.69
N PRO A 103 -1.57 -19.63 -17.33
CA PRO A 103 -0.71 -18.69 -18.07
C PRO A 103 -0.49 -19.05 -19.54
N HIS A 104 -0.50 -20.34 -19.85
CA HIS A 104 -0.30 -20.89 -21.21
C HIS A 104 -1.37 -20.48 -22.24
N ALA A 105 -2.47 -19.88 -21.79
CA ALA A 105 -3.55 -19.40 -22.65
C ALA A 105 -3.24 -18.04 -23.30
N PHE A 106 -2.22 -17.33 -22.84
CA PHE A 106 -1.95 -15.94 -23.20
C PHE A 106 -0.64 -15.77 -23.96
N ALA A 107 -0.62 -14.77 -24.84
CA ALA A 107 0.60 -14.19 -25.40
C ALA A 107 0.77 -12.77 -24.90
N SER A 108 2.00 -12.37 -24.72
CA SER A 108 2.42 -10.99 -24.51
C SER A 108 3.27 -10.50 -25.69
N LYS A 109 3.28 -9.21 -25.92
CA LYS A 109 4.18 -8.56 -26.90
C LYS A 109 5.62 -8.52 -26.40
N ASP A 110 5.81 -8.53 -25.07
CA ASP A 110 7.10 -8.53 -24.42
C ASP A 110 7.56 -9.99 -24.19
N PRO A 111 8.70 -10.43 -24.74
CA PRO A 111 9.22 -11.78 -24.51
C PRO A 111 9.54 -12.07 -23.04
N ASP A 112 9.95 -11.04 -22.29
CA ASP A 112 10.32 -11.16 -20.87
C ASP A 112 9.12 -10.97 -19.92
N PHE A 113 7.92 -10.82 -20.48
CA PHE A 113 6.71 -10.49 -19.72
C PHE A 113 6.42 -11.47 -18.58
N VAL A 114 6.49 -12.78 -18.86
CA VAL A 114 6.22 -13.82 -17.85
C VAL A 114 7.28 -13.79 -16.75
N GLU A 115 8.54 -13.57 -17.11
CA GLU A 115 9.64 -13.44 -16.16
C GLU A 115 9.47 -12.19 -15.29
N ASN A 116 9.12 -11.06 -15.89
CA ASN A 116 8.87 -9.80 -15.19
C ASN A 116 7.66 -9.90 -14.23
N LEU A 117 6.59 -10.60 -14.64
CA LEU A 117 5.47 -10.90 -13.75
C LEU A 117 5.89 -11.78 -12.57
N GLY A 118 6.74 -12.79 -12.81
CA GLY A 118 7.29 -13.63 -11.76
C GLY A 118 8.13 -12.83 -10.76
N LYS A 119 8.97 -11.90 -11.23
CA LYS A 119 9.74 -10.99 -10.40
C LYS A 119 8.83 -10.06 -9.57
N LEU A 120 7.77 -9.53 -10.19
CA LEU A 120 6.78 -8.71 -9.50
C LEU A 120 6.08 -9.50 -8.38
N HIS A 121 5.62 -10.72 -8.69
CA HIS A 121 4.97 -11.59 -7.71
C HIS A 121 5.88 -11.85 -6.50
N LYS A 122 7.12 -12.28 -6.75
CA LYS A 122 8.10 -12.55 -5.70
C LYS A 122 8.36 -11.32 -4.84
N ARG A 123 8.60 -10.15 -5.48
CA ARG A 123 8.80 -8.89 -4.77
C ARG A 123 7.61 -8.55 -3.85
N GLN A 124 6.38 -8.74 -4.33
CA GLN A 124 5.19 -8.41 -3.54
C GLN A 124 5.05 -9.30 -2.31
N LEU A 125 5.38 -10.57 -2.42
CA LEU A 125 5.40 -11.48 -1.26
C LEU A 125 6.45 -11.04 -0.23
N GLU A 126 7.67 -10.69 -0.68
CA GLU A 126 8.75 -10.18 0.18
C GLU A 126 8.35 -8.87 0.88
N VAL A 127 7.72 -7.94 0.14
CA VAL A 127 7.22 -6.67 0.71
C VAL A 127 6.11 -6.91 1.72
N GLN A 128 5.18 -7.83 1.44
CA GLN A 128 4.09 -8.14 2.36
C GLN A 128 4.64 -8.72 3.67
N GLU A 129 5.62 -9.62 3.61
CA GLU A 129 6.29 -10.15 4.79
C GLU A 129 6.95 -9.05 5.63
N LEU A 130 7.63 -8.09 4.97
CA LEU A 130 8.24 -6.94 5.65
C LEU A 130 7.19 -6.05 6.31
N ILE A 131 6.06 -5.80 5.65
CA ILE A 131 4.95 -5.02 6.20
C ILE A 131 4.35 -5.70 7.44
N ASP A 132 4.11 -7.00 7.37
CA ASP A 132 3.52 -7.78 8.47
C ASP A 132 4.45 -7.80 9.70
N ASN A 133 5.77 -7.85 9.47
CA ASN A 133 6.80 -7.79 10.50
C ASN A 133 7.13 -6.36 10.96
N LYS A 134 6.54 -5.31 10.35
CA LYS A 134 6.87 -3.89 10.58
C LYS A 134 8.34 -3.56 10.32
N GLU A 135 8.94 -4.26 9.40
CA GLU A 135 10.33 -4.06 8.96
C GLU A 135 10.41 -3.10 7.77
N LEU A 136 11.57 -2.49 7.62
CA LEU A 136 11.88 -1.62 6.48
C LEU A 136 13.01 -2.23 5.65
N ALA A 137 12.99 -1.97 4.34
CA ALA A 137 14.03 -2.42 3.44
C ALA A 137 14.37 -1.36 2.39
N ILE A 138 15.61 -1.37 1.93
CA ILE A 138 16.04 -0.57 0.77
C ILE A 138 15.31 -1.11 -0.47
N GLY A 139 14.77 -0.20 -1.30
CA GLY A 139 13.96 -0.55 -2.46
C GLY A 139 12.44 -0.50 -2.24
N MET A 140 11.96 -0.31 -1.00
CA MET A 140 10.54 -0.06 -0.71
C MET A 140 10.11 1.31 -1.24
N THR A 141 8.85 1.41 -1.65
CA THR A 141 8.22 2.70 -1.97
C THR A 141 7.77 3.43 -0.70
N PRO A 142 7.54 4.76 -0.74
CA PRO A 142 6.99 5.51 0.39
C PRO A 142 5.66 4.95 0.90
N GLU A 143 4.81 4.44 0.00
CA GLU A 143 3.54 3.81 0.37
C GLU A 143 3.73 2.50 1.14
N GLU A 144 4.68 1.67 0.70
CA GLU A 144 5.04 0.43 1.37
C GLU A 144 5.65 0.70 2.76
N VAL A 145 6.52 1.71 2.87
CA VAL A 145 7.06 2.17 4.17
C VAL A 145 5.96 2.65 5.09
N SER A 146 4.99 3.44 4.58
CA SER A 146 3.83 3.88 5.37
C SER A 146 2.93 2.72 5.81
N LYS A 147 2.78 1.69 4.98
CA LYS A 147 2.03 0.49 5.35
C LYS A 147 2.74 -0.31 6.45
N SER A 148 4.06 -0.34 6.45
CA SER A 148 4.86 -1.08 7.44
C SER A 148 4.96 -0.34 8.79
N ARG A 149 5.39 0.91 8.79
CA ARG A 149 5.72 1.70 10.00
C ARG A 149 4.68 2.76 10.35
N GLY A 150 3.68 2.98 9.50
CA GLY A 150 2.71 4.05 9.69
C GLY A 150 3.23 5.41 9.24
N SER A 151 2.63 6.47 9.79
CA SER A 151 3.01 7.85 9.45
C SER A 151 4.31 8.26 10.14
N PRO A 152 5.26 8.88 9.42
CA PRO A 152 6.50 9.35 10.03
C PRO A 152 6.27 10.53 10.98
N THR A 153 7.13 10.68 11.98
CA THR A 153 7.12 11.81 12.93
C THR A 153 7.48 13.11 12.24
N LYS A 154 8.41 13.08 11.28
CA LYS A 154 8.81 14.23 10.47
C LYS A 154 9.04 13.81 9.03
N THR A 155 8.64 14.69 8.10
CA THR A 155 8.86 14.53 6.67
C THR A 155 9.61 15.73 6.11
N ARG A 156 10.56 15.47 5.21
CA ARG A 156 11.18 16.48 4.36
C ARG A 156 11.12 15.97 2.93
N VAL A 157 10.58 16.77 2.03
CA VAL A 157 10.49 16.44 0.61
C VAL A 157 11.27 17.52 -0.15
N LYS A 158 12.15 17.09 -1.06
CA LYS A 158 12.92 17.96 -1.95
C LYS A 158 12.63 17.55 -3.39
N GLN A 159 12.12 18.49 -4.17
CA GLN A 159 11.91 18.30 -5.60
C GLN A 159 13.04 18.96 -6.38
N THR A 160 13.64 18.24 -7.30
CA THR A 160 14.73 18.69 -8.16
C THR A 160 14.46 18.28 -9.59
N GLU A 161 15.21 18.85 -10.56
CA GLU A 161 15.14 18.46 -11.97
C GLU A 161 15.40 16.94 -12.18
N ARG A 162 16.15 16.30 -11.26
CA ARG A 162 16.47 14.85 -11.30
C ARG A 162 15.40 13.97 -10.64
N GLY A 163 14.29 14.56 -10.19
CA GLY A 163 13.19 13.85 -9.52
C GLY A 163 12.97 14.27 -8.08
N GLN A 164 12.10 13.54 -7.43
CA GLN A 164 11.74 13.78 -6.04
C GLN A 164 12.64 12.96 -5.11
N SER A 165 13.17 13.62 -4.09
CA SER A 165 13.85 12.98 -2.97
C SER A 165 13.14 13.34 -1.66
N GLY A 166 13.23 12.46 -0.69
CA GLY A 166 12.58 12.67 0.60
C GLY A 166 13.37 12.07 1.75
N ARG A 167 13.15 12.61 2.93
CA ARG A 167 13.68 12.07 4.18
C ARG A 167 12.56 12.01 5.19
N TRP A 168 12.31 10.82 5.72
CA TRP A 168 11.34 10.57 6.76
C TRP A 168 12.05 10.17 8.03
N GLU A 169 11.56 10.67 9.16
CA GLU A 169 12.09 10.37 10.47
C GLU A 169 10.97 9.77 11.33
N TYR A 170 11.24 8.62 11.90
CA TYR A 170 10.43 7.96 12.91
C TYR A 170 11.16 8.07 14.24
N VAL A 171 10.49 8.59 15.26
CA VAL A 171 11.06 8.75 16.60
C VAL A 171 10.20 7.98 17.58
N ASP A 172 10.80 7.01 18.24
CA ASP A 172 10.16 6.24 19.28
C ASP A 172 10.42 6.91 20.63
N TYR A 173 9.35 7.19 21.36
CA TYR A 173 9.42 7.83 22.68
C TYR A 173 9.04 6.86 23.77
N GLU A 174 9.78 6.88 24.86
CA GLU A 174 9.45 6.19 26.11
C GLU A 174 9.00 7.19 27.16
N GLN A 175 7.93 6.83 27.89
CA GLN A 175 7.47 7.63 29.02
C GLN A 175 8.22 7.24 30.28
N VAL A 176 9.01 8.17 30.82
CA VAL A 176 9.73 8.00 32.09
C VAL A 176 8.99 8.71 33.19
N THR A 177 8.49 7.95 34.15
CA THR A 177 7.78 8.50 35.32
C THR A 177 8.79 8.81 36.42
N HIS A 178 8.84 10.08 36.80
CA HIS A 178 9.67 10.57 37.91
C HIS A 178 8.86 10.61 39.21
N TYR A 179 9.49 10.27 40.30
CA TYR A 179 8.86 10.17 41.61
C TYR A 179 9.57 11.04 42.61
N ASN A 180 8.76 11.68 43.49
CA ASN A 180 9.24 12.32 44.74
C ASN A 180 8.91 11.41 45.92
N TYR A 181 9.75 11.46 46.95
CA TYR A 181 9.47 10.82 48.22
C TYR A 181 8.91 11.88 49.19
N VAL A 182 7.68 11.65 49.61
CA VAL A 182 6.97 12.55 50.53
C VAL A 182 6.82 11.84 51.86
N ARG A 183 7.17 12.56 52.96
CA ARG A 183 6.98 12.05 54.29
C ARG A 183 5.64 12.56 54.83
N ASP A 184 4.80 11.62 55.29
CA ASP A 184 3.58 11.96 56.02
C ASP A 184 3.92 12.65 57.35
N PRO A 185 3.44 13.85 57.58
CA PRO A 185 3.77 14.61 58.80
C PRO A 185 3.16 13.99 60.08
N ILE A 186 2.14 13.14 59.97
CA ILE A 186 1.44 12.54 61.11
C ILE A 186 2.06 11.17 61.46
N SER A 187 2.18 10.29 60.46
CA SER A 187 2.68 8.94 60.68
C SER A 187 4.20 8.79 60.58
N GLY A 188 4.88 9.79 59.96
CA GLY A 188 6.30 9.75 59.69
C GLY A 188 6.71 8.78 58.53
N GLN A 189 5.72 8.11 57.91
CA GLN A 189 5.98 7.19 56.82
C GLN A 189 6.34 7.94 55.55
N VAL A 190 7.26 7.33 54.76
CA VAL A 190 7.69 7.86 53.45
C VAL A 190 7.01 7.08 52.36
N PHE A 191 6.28 7.77 51.49
CA PHE A 191 5.65 7.17 50.34
C PHE A 191 6.15 7.86 49.06
N ARG A 192 6.10 7.06 47.96
CA ARG A 192 6.49 7.53 46.64
C ARG A 192 5.30 8.12 45.91
N GLN A 193 5.42 9.38 45.50
CA GLN A 193 4.42 10.12 44.76
C GLN A 193 4.94 10.43 43.34
N VAL A 194 4.11 10.26 42.30
CA VAL A 194 4.47 10.67 40.96
C VAL A 194 4.67 12.20 40.93
N SER A 195 5.83 12.64 40.52
CA SER A 195 6.17 14.05 40.37
C SER A 195 5.77 14.57 39.01
N HIS A 196 6.30 13.96 37.96
CA HIS A 196 6.00 14.27 36.56
C HIS A 196 6.37 13.10 35.67
N VAL A 197 5.85 13.13 34.43
CA VAL A 197 6.17 12.17 33.38
C VAL A 197 6.89 12.91 32.26
N THR A 198 8.06 12.42 31.86
CA THR A 198 8.80 12.94 30.70
C THR A 198 8.77 11.94 29.57
N GLN A 199 8.79 12.45 28.34
CA GLN A 199 9.01 11.63 27.15
C GLN A 199 10.49 11.74 26.74
N VAL A 200 11.15 10.60 26.70
CA VAL A 200 12.55 10.51 26.29
C VAL A 200 12.64 9.74 24.97
N GLU A 201 13.45 10.23 24.04
CA GLU A 201 13.70 9.54 22.77
C GLU A 201 14.45 8.23 23.04
N LYS A 202 13.85 7.10 22.65
CA LYS A 202 14.41 5.76 22.83
C LYS A 202 15.13 5.28 21.57
N GLY A 203 14.62 5.66 20.41
CA GLY A 203 15.16 5.29 19.13
C GLY A 203 14.72 6.21 18.02
N LYS A 204 15.50 6.25 16.97
CA LYS A 204 15.24 7.03 15.78
C LYS A 204 15.57 6.22 14.54
N THR A 205 14.61 6.14 13.61
CA THR A 205 14.82 5.55 12.28
C THR A 205 14.70 6.66 11.24
N VAL A 206 15.68 6.77 10.37
CA VAL A 206 15.71 7.72 9.26
C VAL A 206 15.68 6.96 7.95
N VAL A 207 14.73 7.32 7.09
CA VAL A 207 14.51 6.71 5.78
C VAL A 207 14.72 7.75 4.71
N GLU A 208 15.65 7.53 3.81
CA GLU A 208 15.90 8.42 2.67
C GLU A 208 15.38 7.80 1.37
N PHE A 209 14.67 8.63 0.62
CA PHE A 209 14.06 8.25 -0.66
C PHE A 209 14.71 9.00 -1.79
N GLN A 210 14.98 8.30 -2.90
CA GLN A 210 15.40 8.89 -4.17
C GLN A 210 14.73 8.14 -5.32
N GLY A 211 14.17 8.87 -6.28
CA GLY A 211 13.49 8.25 -7.43
C GLY A 211 12.28 7.41 -7.06
N GLY A 212 11.60 7.72 -5.91
CA GLY A 212 10.41 7.01 -5.48
C GLY A 212 10.65 5.71 -4.71
N VAL A 213 11.89 5.42 -4.32
CA VAL A 213 12.23 4.24 -3.52
C VAL A 213 13.19 4.60 -2.39
N VAL A 214 13.22 3.78 -1.35
CA VAL A 214 14.17 3.88 -0.24
C VAL A 214 15.58 3.55 -0.74
N THR A 215 16.51 4.46 -0.51
CA THR A 215 17.92 4.31 -0.87
C THR A 215 18.85 4.22 0.33
N SER A 216 18.42 4.72 1.49
CA SER A 216 19.18 4.65 2.73
C SER A 216 18.27 4.45 3.92
N LEU A 217 18.71 3.65 4.87
CA LEU A 217 18.10 3.41 6.17
C LEU A 217 19.16 3.61 7.23
N GLU A 218 18.89 4.51 8.19
CA GLU A 218 19.73 4.72 9.37
C GLU A 218 18.87 4.45 10.61
N GLU A 219 19.30 3.55 11.45
CA GLU A 219 18.64 3.24 12.71
C GLU A 219 19.58 3.54 13.87
N SER A 220 19.13 4.37 14.78
CA SER A 220 19.80 4.69 16.03
C SER A 220 18.89 4.25 17.18
N ALA A 221 19.17 3.09 17.74
CA ALA A 221 18.51 2.57 18.94
C ALA A 221 19.58 2.21 19.97
N GLN A 222 19.24 2.27 21.25
CA GLN A 222 20.17 1.90 22.32
C GLN A 222 20.43 0.39 22.40
N ASP A 223 19.56 -0.41 21.79
CA ASP A 223 19.66 -1.88 21.73
C ASP A 223 19.16 -2.41 20.40
N THR A 224 20.02 -3.07 19.65
CA THR A 224 19.75 -3.93 18.49
C THR A 224 19.85 -3.26 17.10
N SER A 225 20.95 -3.53 16.42
CA SER A 225 21.06 -3.36 14.97
C SER A 225 20.46 -4.59 14.27
N SER A 226 19.27 -4.49 13.73
CA SER A 226 18.75 -5.50 12.79
C SER A 226 19.47 -5.35 11.45
N PRO A 227 19.80 -6.44 10.74
CA PRO A 227 20.43 -6.36 9.44
C PRO A 227 19.47 -5.66 8.45
N VAL A 228 19.99 -4.67 7.72
CA VAL A 228 19.22 -3.96 6.67
C VAL A 228 18.94 -4.93 5.54
N LYS A 229 17.67 -5.19 5.26
CA LYS A 229 17.23 -5.97 4.09
C LYS A 229 17.21 -5.10 2.83
N ILE A 230 17.55 -5.68 1.69
CA ILE A 230 17.51 -5.03 0.39
C ILE A 230 16.57 -5.82 -0.50
N ILE A 231 15.57 -5.15 -1.05
CA ILE A 231 14.62 -5.72 -2.01
C ILE A 231 14.77 -5.07 -3.37
N VAL A 232 14.31 -5.77 -4.40
CA VAL A 232 14.30 -5.23 -5.76
C VAL A 232 13.29 -4.07 -5.84
N PRO A 233 13.64 -2.90 -6.42
CA PRO A 233 12.70 -1.81 -6.65
C PRO A 233 11.50 -2.25 -7.51
N PRO A 234 10.36 -1.51 -7.46
CA PRO A 234 9.21 -1.81 -8.30
C PRO A 234 9.60 -1.82 -9.78
N LEU A 235 9.14 -2.84 -10.50
CA LEU A 235 9.32 -2.90 -11.94
C LEU A 235 8.38 -1.90 -12.62
N VAL A 236 8.93 -1.09 -13.51
CA VAL A 236 8.14 -0.24 -14.41
C VAL A 236 7.92 -1.01 -15.69
N PHE A 237 6.68 -1.44 -15.94
CA PHE A 237 6.32 -2.05 -17.22
C PHE A 237 6.16 -0.93 -18.26
N VAL A 238 6.96 -0.98 -19.34
CA VAL A 238 6.84 -0.10 -20.49
C VAL A 238 6.08 -0.87 -21.56
N TRP A 239 4.91 -0.35 -21.96
CA TRP A 239 3.97 -0.96 -22.93
C TRP A 239 4.05 -0.28 -24.29
#